data_a14bad8b7a30eeb7235ece924bfc7341
#
_entry.id   a14bad8b7a30eeb7235ece924bfc7341
#
_cell.length_a   1.000
_cell.length_b   1.000
_cell.length_c   1.000
_cell.angle_alpha   90.00
_cell.angle_beta   90.00
_cell.angle_gamma   90.00
#
_symmetry.space_group_name_H-M   'P 1'
#
loop_
_entity.id
_entity.type
_entity.pdbx_description
1 polymer ?
#
loop_
_entity_poly.entity_id
_entity_poly.type
_entity_poly.pdbx_seq_one_letter_code
_entity_poly.pdbx_strand_id
1 'polypeptide(L)'
;EAGSIIYELKVILAKPEIGQVGGNNSMLSKEITIYISPRISLDERSLKYLEDYGIIDVVSDVVRHEVGHWEFPQFSGRGCPYDWFLAEKIFNSIYKVLRSKKDGDYVANMFMDVVDNTNVAFSLNQKERKYKGLAWFYYDQGKSAGKYTPLYDWFVRVQSHLWMGEEEKELLKPFFNDSSIGEKIDKLVDELFERLELKKNDYNLEILLDKERWEEQARVFAEIAAKLLPLGTPIEALSSGERYGEKSSLEKK
;
A
#
# COMPACT_ATOMS: atom_id res chain seq x y z
N GLU A 1 26.16 -14.14 1.66
CA GLU A 1 26.28 -12.68 1.74
C GLU A 1 25.73 -12.07 0.45
N ALA A 2 24.43 -11.90 0.34
CA ALA A 2 23.82 -11.12 -0.71
C ALA A 2 23.04 -9.99 -0.07
N GLY A 3 23.76 -9.03 0.48
CA GLY A 3 23.16 -7.75 0.81
C GLY A 3 22.83 -7.03 -0.48
N SER A 4 21.55 -6.89 -0.83
CA SER A 4 21.17 -5.96 -1.88
C SER A 4 21.43 -4.56 -1.35
N ILE A 5 22.51 -3.95 -1.78
CA ILE A 5 22.84 -2.59 -1.42
C ILE A 5 22.11 -1.69 -2.41
N ILE A 6 21.27 -0.79 -1.90
CA ILE A 6 20.80 0.34 -2.71
C ILE A 6 22.01 1.24 -2.96
N TYR A 7 22.40 1.34 -4.22
CA TYR A 7 23.52 2.20 -4.60
C TYR A 7 23.09 3.63 -4.88
N GLU A 8 21.85 3.83 -5.25
CA GLU A 8 21.34 5.15 -5.56
C GLU A 8 19.82 5.23 -5.30
N LEU A 9 19.41 6.25 -4.56
CA LEU A 9 18.02 6.64 -4.39
C LEU A 9 17.80 7.95 -5.13
N LYS A 10 16.96 7.94 -6.15
CA LYS A 10 16.53 9.14 -6.86
C LYS A 10 15.11 9.50 -6.50
N VAL A 11 14.93 10.72 -6.01
CA VAL A 11 13.61 11.32 -5.85
C VAL A 11 13.43 12.34 -6.97
N ILE A 12 12.46 12.11 -7.84
CA ILE A 12 12.18 12.97 -8.98
C ILE A 12 10.82 13.64 -8.77
N LEU A 13 10.79 14.97 -8.77
CA LEU A 13 9.54 15.69 -8.84
C LEU A 13 8.90 15.43 -10.21
N ALA A 14 7.74 14.80 -10.20
CA ALA A 14 7.00 14.50 -11.42
C ALA A 14 6.53 15.78 -12.09
N LYS A 15 6.44 15.76 -13.43
CA LYS A 15 5.82 16.86 -14.16
C LYS A 15 4.37 17.07 -13.68
N PRO A 16 3.87 18.31 -13.68
CA PRO A 16 2.53 18.63 -13.17
C PRO A 16 1.38 17.82 -13.75
N GLU A 17 1.57 17.28 -14.94
CA GLU A 17 0.56 16.48 -15.65
C GLU A 17 0.49 15.02 -15.17
N ILE A 18 1.50 14.58 -14.43
CA ILE A 18 1.57 13.24 -13.87
C ILE A 18 1.18 13.34 -12.40
N GLY A 19 -0.12 13.39 -12.12
CA GLY A 19 -0.67 13.54 -10.76
C GLY A 19 -0.52 12.29 -9.88
N GLN A 20 0.56 11.53 -9.99
CA GLN A 20 0.76 10.29 -9.27
C GLN A 20 2.07 10.30 -8.50
N VAL A 21 2.02 9.79 -7.29
CA VAL A 21 3.18 9.36 -6.54
C VAL A 21 3.38 7.87 -6.85
N GLY A 22 4.57 7.50 -7.22
CA GLY A 22 4.90 6.11 -7.51
C GLY A 22 6.39 5.92 -7.63
N GLY A 23 6.86 4.74 -7.36
CA GLY A 23 8.24 4.34 -7.52
C GLY A 23 8.41 3.35 -8.67
N ASN A 24 9.55 3.37 -9.33
CA ASN A 24 9.96 2.31 -10.24
C ASN A 24 11.07 1.51 -9.56
N ASN A 25 10.73 0.29 -9.17
CA ASN A 25 11.66 -0.61 -8.52
C ASN A 25 12.11 -1.64 -9.55
N SER A 26 13.30 -1.47 -10.12
CA SER A 26 13.90 -2.52 -10.93
C SER A 26 14.95 -3.24 -10.09
N MET A 27 14.74 -4.52 -9.83
CA MET A 27 15.72 -5.35 -9.12
C MET A 27 17.02 -5.54 -9.90
N LEU A 28 16.99 -5.29 -11.20
CA LEU A 28 18.17 -5.34 -12.07
C LEU A 28 18.95 -4.03 -12.05
N SER A 29 18.29 -2.92 -11.79
CA SER A 29 18.94 -1.64 -11.56
C SER A 29 19.13 -1.44 -10.06
N LYS A 30 20.30 -1.21 -9.62
CA LYS A 30 20.65 -0.84 -8.24
C LYS A 30 20.16 0.59 -7.91
N GLU A 31 19.02 0.98 -8.46
CA GLU A 31 18.46 2.32 -8.40
C GLU A 31 16.97 2.23 -8.07
N ILE A 32 16.55 2.99 -7.07
CA ILE A 32 15.15 3.28 -6.79
C ILE A 32 14.87 4.68 -7.30
N THR A 33 13.89 4.83 -8.16
CA THR A 33 13.40 6.14 -8.59
C THR A 33 12.00 6.35 -8.04
N ILE A 34 11.84 7.34 -7.17
CA ILE A 34 10.56 7.71 -6.59
C ILE A 34 10.07 8.97 -7.29
N TYR A 35 8.88 8.90 -7.85
CA TYR A 35 8.20 10.03 -8.50
C TYR A 35 7.22 10.67 -7.54
N ILE A 36 7.39 11.94 -7.23
CA ILE A 36 6.50 12.68 -6.34
C ILE A 36 5.84 13.78 -7.16
N SER A 37 4.50 13.84 -7.14
CA SER A 37 3.79 14.96 -7.73
C SER A 37 4.11 16.24 -6.95
N PRO A 38 4.49 17.35 -7.64
CA PRO A 38 4.70 18.64 -6.99
C PRO A 38 3.39 19.31 -6.55
N ARG A 39 2.23 18.73 -6.90
CA ARG A 39 0.93 19.27 -6.54
C ARG A 39 0.35 18.50 -5.36
N ILE A 40 0.37 19.15 -4.21
CA ILE A 40 -0.34 18.71 -3.02
C ILE A 40 -1.53 19.66 -2.86
N SER A 41 -2.74 19.15 -3.10
CA SER A 41 -3.97 19.92 -2.93
C SER A 41 -4.49 19.76 -1.52
N LEU A 42 -4.31 20.77 -0.68
CA LEU A 42 -4.80 20.80 0.68
C LEU A 42 -6.14 21.56 0.72
N ASP A 43 -7.13 20.97 1.36
CA ASP A 43 -8.37 21.63 1.77
C ASP A 43 -8.37 21.89 3.28
N GLU A 44 -9.40 22.53 3.79
CA GLU A 44 -9.51 22.88 5.21
C GLU A 44 -9.37 21.66 6.13
N ARG A 45 -9.94 20.50 5.73
CA ARG A 45 -9.89 19.28 6.52
C ARG A 45 -8.48 18.68 6.53
N SER A 46 -7.83 18.60 5.39
CA SER A 46 -6.44 18.13 5.29
C SER A 46 -5.45 19.08 5.93
N LEU A 47 -5.66 20.41 5.82
CA LEU A 47 -4.86 21.41 6.52
C LEU A 47 -4.94 21.21 8.04
N LYS A 48 -6.14 21.04 8.57
CA LYS A 48 -6.32 20.78 10.01
C LYS A 48 -5.66 19.47 10.44
N TYR A 49 -5.78 18.42 9.65
CA TYR A 49 -5.17 17.12 9.95
C TYR A 49 -3.64 17.17 9.93
N LEU A 50 -3.07 17.99 9.03
CA LEU A 50 -1.63 18.16 8.86
C LEU A 50 -1.08 19.39 9.60
N GLU A 51 -1.83 19.98 10.55
CA GLU A 51 -1.45 21.26 11.20
C GLU A 51 -0.03 21.23 11.79
N ASP A 52 0.35 20.10 12.40
CA ASP A 52 1.69 19.89 12.97
C ASP A 52 2.62 19.08 12.04
N TYR A 53 2.29 19.01 10.73
CA TYR A 53 2.96 18.14 9.79
C TYR A 53 3.30 18.91 8.52
N GLY A 54 4.58 19.18 8.29
CA GLY A 54 5.03 19.91 7.12
C GLY A 54 4.89 19.11 5.82
N ILE A 55 4.88 19.81 4.70
CA ILE A 55 4.86 19.18 3.37
C ILE A 55 6.04 18.22 3.15
N ILE A 56 7.20 18.54 3.74
CA ILE A 56 8.40 17.69 3.71
C ILE A 56 8.14 16.38 4.45
N ASP A 57 7.34 16.41 5.52
CA ASP A 57 6.99 15.22 6.28
C ASP A 57 6.06 14.30 5.48
N VAL A 58 5.07 14.88 4.77
CA VAL A 58 4.19 14.14 3.85
C VAL A 58 5.03 13.46 2.76
N VAL A 59 5.92 14.20 2.11
CA VAL A 59 6.84 13.67 1.10
C VAL A 59 7.73 12.57 1.69
N SER A 60 8.25 12.78 2.90
CA SER A 60 9.09 11.80 3.58
C SER A 60 8.34 10.50 3.88
N ASP A 61 7.06 10.56 4.23
CA ASP A 61 6.25 9.38 4.49
C ASP A 61 5.99 8.59 3.21
N VAL A 62 5.75 9.27 2.09
CA VAL A 62 5.63 8.62 0.78
C VAL A 62 6.95 7.95 0.37
N VAL A 63 8.08 8.65 0.57
CA VAL A 63 9.40 8.06 0.32
C VAL A 63 9.63 6.83 1.18
N ARG A 64 9.21 6.87 2.46
CA ARG A 64 9.32 5.70 3.35
C ARG A 64 8.49 4.52 2.88
N HIS A 65 7.27 4.76 2.37
CA HIS A 65 6.44 3.74 1.77
C HIS A 65 7.16 3.06 0.59
N GLU A 66 7.65 3.83 -0.37
CA GLU A 66 8.33 3.29 -1.54
C GLU A 66 9.64 2.57 -1.19
N VAL A 67 10.39 3.11 -0.22
CA VAL A 67 11.63 2.50 0.27
C VAL A 67 11.35 1.27 1.13
N GLY A 68 10.23 1.24 1.84
CA GLY A 68 9.81 0.13 2.67
C GLY A 68 9.61 -1.16 1.89
N HIS A 69 9.22 -1.07 0.62
CA HIS A 69 9.16 -2.24 -0.28
C HIS A 69 10.52 -2.91 -0.52
N TRP A 70 11.60 -2.25 -0.16
CA TRP A 70 12.94 -2.81 -0.27
C TRP A 70 13.39 -3.41 1.06
N GLU A 71 13.98 -4.57 0.98
CA GLU A 71 14.58 -5.19 2.15
C GLU A 71 15.85 -4.43 2.55
N PHE A 72 15.79 -3.73 3.70
CA PHE A 72 16.98 -3.20 4.37
C PHE A 72 17.32 -4.10 5.56
N PRO A 73 18.17 -5.12 5.39
CA PRO A 73 18.52 -6.04 6.46
C PRO A 73 19.10 -5.34 7.70
N GLN A 74 19.77 -4.20 7.46
CA GLN A 74 20.39 -3.41 8.51
C GLN A 74 19.43 -2.60 9.37
N PHE A 75 18.16 -2.41 8.93
CA PHE A 75 17.21 -1.58 9.66
C PHE A 75 16.19 -2.37 10.48
N SER A 76 15.88 -3.58 10.10
CA SER A 76 14.81 -4.30 10.78
C SER A 76 15.13 -5.75 11.14
N GLY A 77 16.09 -6.38 10.49
CA GLY A 77 16.23 -7.85 10.55
C GLY A 77 14.97 -8.59 10.08
N ARG A 78 13.95 -7.86 9.64
CA ARG A 78 12.64 -8.30 9.18
C ARG A 78 12.53 -7.84 7.73
N GLY A 79 12.58 -8.75 6.79
CA GLY A 79 12.51 -8.36 5.38
C GLY A 79 11.14 -7.82 4.98
N CYS A 80 11.16 -6.82 4.14
CA CYS A 80 10.00 -6.37 3.40
C CYS A 80 9.62 -7.39 2.31
N PRO A 81 8.36 -7.44 1.83
CA PRO A 81 7.94 -8.37 0.76
C PRO A 81 8.71 -8.28 -0.57
N TYR A 82 9.62 -7.35 -0.72
CA TYR A 82 10.33 -7.10 -1.98
C TYR A 82 11.58 -7.98 -2.20
N ASP A 83 11.60 -9.18 -1.65
CA ASP A 83 12.49 -10.25 -2.11
C ASP A 83 11.90 -10.84 -3.39
N TRP A 84 12.68 -10.90 -4.48
CA TRP A 84 12.21 -11.39 -5.77
C TRP A 84 11.52 -12.77 -5.69
N PHE A 85 12.14 -13.71 -5.00
CA PHE A 85 11.57 -15.05 -4.87
C PHE A 85 10.28 -15.06 -4.05
N LEU A 86 10.19 -14.21 -3.04
CA LEU A 86 9.00 -14.07 -2.21
C LEU A 86 7.90 -13.31 -2.94
N ALA A 87 8.26 -12.25 -3.67
CA ALA A 87 7.33 -11.53 -4.54
C ALA A 87 6.73 -12.48 -5.58
N GLU A 88 7.54 -13.32 -6.25
CA GLU A 88 7.05 -14.31 -7.21
C GLU A 88 6.08 -15.31 -6.56
N LYS A 89 6.36 -15.80 -5.36
CA LYS A 89 5.44 -16.68 -4.60
C LYS A 89 4.12 -15.97 -4.30
N ILE A 90 4.16 -14.72 -3.85
CA ILE A 90 2.97 -13.90 -3.59
C ILE A 90 2.14 -13.76 -4.86
N PHE A 91 2.73 -13.30 -5.96
CA PHE A 91 2.04 -13.14 -7.24
C PHE A 91 1.44 -14.46 -7.73
N ASN A 92 2.21 -15.54 -7.70
CA ASN A 92 1.73 -16.86 -8.14
C ASN A 92 0.55 -17.37 -7.29
N SER A 93 0.55 -17.13 -5.99
CA SER A 93 -0.55 -17.49 -5.11
C SER A 93 -1.82 -16.72 -5.41
N ILE A 94 -1.68 -15.43 -5.69
CA ILE A 94 -2.79 -14.56 -6.06
C ILE A 94 -3.35 -14.91 -7.44
N TYR A 95 -2.48 -15.18 -8.45
CA TYR A 95 -2.92 -15.59 -9.78
C TYR A 95 -3.63 -16.95 -9.83
N LYS A 96 -3.37 -17.84 -8.86
CA LYS A 96 -4.14 -19.09 -8.72
C LYS A 96 -5.60 -18.81 -8.36
N VAL A 97 -5.86 -17.72 -7.63
CA VAL A 97 -7.20 -17.27 -7.21
C VAL A 97 -7.83 -16.35 -8.25
N LEU A 98 -7.09 -15.32 -8.67
CA LEU A 98 -7.54 -14.29 -9.59
C LEU A 98 -7.01 -14.60 -10.99
N ARG A 99 -7.91 -14.99 -11.89
CA ARG A 99 -7.54 -15.38 -13.26
C ARG A 99 -7.12 -14.21 -14.15
N SER A 100 -7.57 -13.00 -13.82
CA SER A 100 -7.18 -11.77 -14.49
C SER A 100 -5.80 -11.33 -14.00
N LYS A 101 -4.84 -11.18 -14.90
CA LYS A 101 -3.51 -10.68 -14.56
C LYS A 101 -3.58 -9.27 -13.95
N LYS A 102 -4.40 -8.39 -14.54
CA LYS A 102 -4.59 -7.01 -14.06
C LYS A 102 -5.08 -7.00 -12.60
N ASP A 103 -6.11 -7.78 -12.30
CA ASP A 103 -6.66 -7.85 -10.94
C ASP A 103 -5.66 -8.50 -9.98
N GLY A 104 -4.93 -9.51 -10.45
CA GLY A 104 -3.88 -10.17 -9.68
C GLY A 104 -2.73 -9.24 -9.32
N ASP A 105 -2.21 -8.47 -10.27
CA ASP A 105 -1.16 -7.48 -10.05
C ASP A 105 -1.63 -6.41 -9.02
N TYR A 106 -2.85 -5.93 -9.17
CA TYR A 106 -3.43 -4.94 -8.29
C TYR A 106 -3.59 -5.47 -6.84
N VAL A 107 -4.15 -6.66 -6.68
CA VAL A 107 -4.34 -7.29 -5.37
C VAL A 107 -3.00 -7.67 -4.73
N ALA A 108 -2.01 -8.09 -5.52
CA ALA A 108 -0.67 -8.36 -5.01
C ALA A 108 -0.01 -7.11 -4.45
N ASN A 109 -0.13 -5.98 -5.15
CA ASN A 109 0.36 -4.70 -4.66
C ASN A 109 -0.34 -4.31 -3.34
N MET A 110 -1.67 -4.43 -3.27
CA MET A 110 -2.42 -4.15 -2.03
C MET A 110 -1.95 -5.03 -0.87
N PHE A 111 -1.69 -6.32 -1.10
CA PHE A 111 -1.19 -7.21 -0.05
C PHE A 111 0.21 -6.77 0.42
N MET A 112 1.11 -6.46 -0.50
CA MET A 112 2.45 -5.96 -0.15
C MET A 112 2.37 -4.64 0.61
N ASP A 113 1.49 -3.72 0.21
CA ASP A 113 1.25 -2.46 0.91
C ASP A 113 0.72 -2.67 2.35
N VAL A 114 -0.13 -3.68 2.58
CA VAL A 114 -0.59 -4.00 3.95
C VAL A 114 0.58 -4.36 4.84
N VAL A 115 1.49 -5.20 4.36
CA VAL A 115 2.67 -5.64 5.12
C VAL A 115 3.62 -4.46 5.33
N ASP A 116 3.96 -3.75 4.26
CA ASP A 116 4.91 -2.64 4.29
C ASP A 116 4.43 -1.48 5.16
N ASN A 117 3.23 -0.98 4.90
CA ASN A 117 2.68 0.16 5.64
C ASN A 117 2.57 -0.12 7.13
N THR A 118 2.21 -1.35 7.51
CA THR A 118 2.14 -1.75 8.91
C THR A 118 3.53 -1.74 9.57
N ASN A 119 4.54 -2.22 8.86
CA ASN A 119 5.93 -2.21 9.33
C ASN A 119 6.48 -0.78 9.48
N VAL A 120 6.26 0.07 8.47
CA VAL A 120 6.71 1.48 8.50
C VAL A 120 5.99 2.25 9.61
N ALA A 121 4.67 2.09 9.73
CA ALA A 121 3.87 2.76 10.76
C ALA A 121 4.33 2.35 12.17
N PHE A 122 4.61 1.06 12.39
CA PHE A 122 5.17 0.58 13.65
C PHE A 122 6.53 1.22 13.94
N SER A 123 7.41 1.27 12.95
CA SER A 123 8.74 1.87 13.10
C SER A 123 8.68 3.37 13.41
N LEU A 124 7.72 4.08 12.84
CA LEU A 124 7.47 5.49 13.14
C LEU A 124 6.89 5.67 14.55
N ASN A 125 5.92 4.83 14.94
CA ASN A 125 5.31 4.88 16.26
C ASN A 125 6.33 4.65 17.39
N GLN A 126 7.33 3.78 17.20
CA GLN A 126 8.45 3.61 18.12
C GLN A 126 9.27 4.90 18.33
N LYS A 127 9.14 5.87 17.44
CA LYS A 127 9.79 7.19 17.48
C LYS A 127 8.78 8.30 17.85
N GLU A 128 7.64 7.93 18.41
CA GLU A 128 6.55 8.85 18.75
C GLU A 128 6.06 9.68 17.54
N ARG A 129 6.15 9.10 16.35
CA ARG A 129 5.77 9.74 15.09
C ARG A 129 4.63 8.97 14.41
N LYS A 130 3.65 9.69 13.90
CA LYS A 130 2.53 9.12 13.13
C LYS A 130 2.89 9.01 11.64
N TYR A 131 2.14 8.19 10.93
CA TYR A 131 2.25 8.01 9.48
C TYR A 131 1.21 8.86 8.75
N LYS A 132 1.16 10.15 9.09
CA LYS A 132 0.13 11.08 8.60
C LYS A 132 0.14 11.29 7.09
N GLY A 133 1.31 11.28 6.46
CA GLY A 133 1.44 11.49 5.02
C GLY A 133 0.77 10.40 4.20
N LEU A 134 0.84 9.13 4.63
CA LEU A 134 0.16 8.03 3.95
C LEU A 134 -1.36 8.08 4.17
N ALA A 135 -1.82 8.38 5.38
CA ALA A 135 -3.25 8.55 5.64
C ALA A 135 -3.84 9.72 4.83
N TRP A 136 -3.09 10.82 4.71
CA TRP A 136 -3.46 11.92 3.84
C TRP A 136 -3.52 11.48 2.36
N PHE A 137 -2.61 10.63 1.90
CA PHE A 137 -2.66 10.09 0.54
C PHE A 137 -3.97 9.31 0.29
N TYR A 138 -4.40 8.48 1.22
CA TYR A 138 -5.70 7.80 1.13
C TYR A 138 -6.87 8.80 1.11
N TYR A 139 -6.79 9.86 1.92
CA TYR A 139 -7.77 10.93 1.91
C TYR A 139 -7.88 11.61 0.54
N ASP A 140 -6.75 11.98 -0.08
CA ASP A 140 -6.71 12.65 -1.38
C ASP A 140 -7.30 11.75 -2.48
N GLN A 141 -7.05 10.45 -2.43
CA GLN A 141 -7.65 9.47 -3.32
C GLN A 141 -9.18 9.40 -3.14
N GLY A 142 -9.65 9.32 -1.91
CA GLY A 142 -11.08 9.33 -1.61
C GLY A 142 -11.78 10.60 -2.06
N LYS A 143 -11.14 11.76 -1.85
CA LYS A 143 -11.62 13.06 -2.30
C LYS A 143 -11.72 13.14 -3.83
N SER A 144 -10.72 12.65 -4.53
CA SER A 144 -10.68 12.65 -6.00
C SER A 144 -11.77 11.75 -6.59
N ALA A 145 -12.09 10.65 -5.94
CA ALA A 145 -13.09 9.67 -6.37
C ALA A 145 -14.50 9.96 -5.85
N GLY A 146 -14.65 10.80 -4.82
CA GLY A 146 -15.89 11.01 -4.08
C GLY A 146 -16.23 9.93 -3.08
N LYS A 147 -16.04 8.66 -3.43
CA LYS A 147 -16.15 7.46 -2.57
C LYS A 147 -15.13 6.41 -3.00
N TYR A 148 -14.69 5.58 -2.08
CA TYR A 148 -13.86 4.42 -2.42
C TYR A 148 -14.67 3.37 -3.19
N THR A 149 -14.03 2.68 -4.13
CA THR A 149 -14.59 1.43 -4.65
C THR A 149 -14.66 0.40 -3.53
N PRO A 150 -15.58 -0.59 -3.58
CA PRO A 150 -15.71 -1.57 -2.51
C PRO A 150 -14.41 -2.32 -2.17
N LEU A 151 -13.58 -2.65 -3.16
CA LEU A 151 -12.29 -3.29 -2.94
C LEU A 151 -11.29 -2.35 -2.25
N TYR A 152 -11.24 -1.09 -2.69
CA TYR A 152 -10.33 -0.11 -2.08
C TYR A 152 -10.77 0.30 -0.68
N ASP A 153 -12.09 0.42 -0.45
CA ASP A 153 -12.68 0.64 0.88
C ASP A 153 -12.26 -0.48 1.85
N TRP A 154 -12.42 -1.74 1.43
CA TRP A 154 -11.98 -2.89 2.21
C TRP A 154 -10.47 -2.81 2.54
N PHE A 155 -9.65 -2.52 1.56
CA PHE A 155 -8.20 -2.37 1.74
C PHE A 155 -7.87 -1.27 2.77
N VAL A 156 -8.50 -0.09 2.66
CA VAL A 156 -8.26 1.01 3.60
C VAL A 156 -8.78 0.68 5.00
N ARG A 157 -9.92 -0.04 5.13
CA ARG A 157 -10.41 -0.52 6.44
C ARG A 157 -9.45 -1.55 7.07
N VAL A 158 -8.88 -2.46 6.30
CA VAL A 158 -7.83 -3.37 6.79
C VAL A 158 -6.66 -2.57 7.36
N GLN A 159 -6.15 -1.60 6.63
CA GLN A 159 -5.09 -0.70 7.07
C GLN A 159 -5.49 0.05 8.36
N SER A 160 -6.74 0.54 8.42
CA SER A 160 -7.25 1.29 9.57
C SER A 160 -7.27 0.46 10.85
N HIS A 161 -7.47 -0.85 10.75
CA HIS A 161 -7.43 -1.76 11.90
C HIS A 161 -6.03 -2.25 12.25
N LEU A 162 -5.05 -2.09 11.37
CA LEU A 162 -3.68 -2.51 11.62
C LEU A 162 -2.84 -1.42 12.28
N TRP A 163 -2.90 -0.20 11.77
CA TRP A 163 -1.96 0.84 12.20
C TRP A 163 -2.52 2.25 12.35
N MET A 164 -3.74 2.56 11.85
CA MET A 164 -4.30 3.90 11.96
C MET A 164 -4.93 4.15 13.33
N GLY A 165 -4.74 5.36 13.85
CA GLY A 165 -5.43 5.86 15.03
C GLY A 165 -6.81 6.43 14.69
N GLU A 166 -7.52 6.94 15.71
CA GLU A 166 -8.86 7.50 15.54
C GLU A 166 -8.87 8.76 14.65
N GLU A 167 -7.81 9.55 14.68
CA GLU A 167 -7.67 10.76 13.85
C GLU A 167 -7.66 10.42 12.35
N GLU A 168 -6.89 9.39 11.96
CA GLU A 168 -6.83 8.87 10.60
C GLU A 168 -8.16 8.26 10.16
N LYS A 169 -8.81 7.49 11.03
CA LYS A 169 -10.12 6.88 10.77
C LYS A 169 -11.20 7.94 10.53
N GLU A 170 -11.26 8.97 11.36
CA GLU A 170 -12.22 10.09 11.17
C GLU A 170 -11.91 10.90 9.90
N LEU A 171 -10.64 11.06 9.54
CA LEU A 171 -10.25 11.70 8.28
C LEU A 171 -10.84 10.97 7.07
N LEU A 172 -10.77 9.64 7.05
CA LEU A 172 -11.12 8.78 5.92
C LEU A 172 -12.60 8.38 5.86
N LYS A 173 -13.31 8.48 6.97
CA LYS A 173 -14.71 8.06 7.14
C LYS A 173 -15.69 8.56 6.05
N PRO A 174 -15.60 9.79 5.51
CA PRO A 174 -16.53 10.24 4.47
C PRO A 174 -16.47 9.46 3.17
N PHE A 175 -15.38 8.74 2.91
CA PHE A 175 -15.16 8.02 1.66
C PHE A 175 -15.50 6.53 1.76
N PHE A 176 -15.71 6.02 2.96
CA PHE A 176 -16.14 4.64 3.16
C PHE A 176 -17.57 4.43 2.65
N ASN A 177 -17.81 3.25 2.09
CA ASN A 177 -19.15 2.83 1.76
C ASN A 177 -19.97 2.60 3.04
N ASP A 178 -21.22 2.97 2.97
CA ASP A 178 -22.22 2.81 4.02
C ASP A 178 -23.25 1.76 3.62
N SER A 179 -24.27 1.57 4.46
CA SER A 179 -25.37 0.64 4.24
C SER A 179 -24.93 -0.83 4.04
N SER A 180 -25.64 -1.56 3.20
CA SER A 180 -25.40 -2.99 2.98
C SER A 180 -24.03 -3.33 2.37
N ILE A 181 -23.46 -2.42 1.59
CA ILE A 181 -22.10 -2.59 1.04
C ILE A 181 -21.08 -2.43 2.17
N GLY A 182 -21.21 -1.40 3.00
CA GLY A 182 -20.33 -1.19 4.15
C GLY A 182 -20.35 -2.37 5.11
N GLU A 183 -21.54 -2.86 5.47
CA GLU A 183 -21.67 -4.05 6.32
C GLU A 183 -21.03 -5.31 5.71
N LYS A 184 -21.13 -5.48 4.39
CA LYS A 184 -20.47 -6.58 3.70
C LYS A 184 -18.93 -6.44 3.78
N ILE A 185 -18.43 -5.22 3.58
CA ILE A 185 -17.00 -4.92 3.65
C ILE A 185 -16.47 -5.20 5.06
N ASP A 186 -17.18 -4.76 6.11
CA ASP A 186 -16.79 -5.01 7.50
C ASP A 186 -16.70 -6.51 7.82
N LYS A 187 -17.68 -7.31 7.37
CA LYS A 187 -17.64 -8.78 7.50
C LYS A 187 -16.44 -9.40 6.80
N LEU A 188 -16.02 -8.84 5.65
CA LEU A 188 -14.86 -9.32 4.92
C LEU A 188 -13.53 -8.87 5.56
N VAL A 189 -13.52 -7.75 6.27
CA VAL A 189 -12.40 -7.38 7.14
C VAL A 189 -12.30 -8.37 8.30
N ASP A 190 -13.42 -8.67 8.97
CA ASP A 190 -13.46 -9.65 10.06
C ASP A 190 -12.97 -11.02 9.59
N GLU A 191 -13.45 -11.49 8.44
CA GLU A 191 -13.03 -12.76 7.82
C GLU A 191 -11.51 -12.78 7.56
N LEU A 192 -10.92 -11.69 7.05
CA LEU A 192 -9.48 -11.60 6.84
C LEU A 192 -8.72 -11.73 8.16
N PHE A 193 -9.13 -10.97 9.16
CA PHE A 193 -8.47 -10.94 10.46
C PHE A 193 -8.54 -12.30 11.14
N GLU A 194 -9.70 -12.96 11.11
CA GLU A 194 -9.87 -14.32 11.65
C GLU A 194 -8.97 -15.33 10.93
N ARG A 195 -9.02 -15.36 9.60
CA ARG A 195 -8.27 -16.36 8.80
C ARG A 195 -6.75 -16.17 8.85
N LEU A 196 -6.28 -14.95 9.03
CA LEU A 196 -4.86 -14.64 9.18
C LEU A 196 -4.40 -14.58 10.64
N GLU A 197 -5.31 -14.82 11.61
CA GLU A 197 -5.04 -14.73 13.05
C GLU A 197 -4.58 -13.32 13.49
N LEU A 198 -5.05 -12.28 12.77
CA LEU A 198 -4.73 -10.89 13.07
C LEU A 198 -5.62 -10.34 14.18
N LYS A 199 -5.13 -9.34 14.91
CA LYS A 199 -5.89 -8.61 15.93
C LYS A 199 -6.18 -7.20 15.46
N LYS A 200 -7.42 -6.72 15.62
CA LYS A 200 -7.76 -5.34 15.33
C LYS A 200 -7.04 -4.37 16.28
N ASN A 201 -6.63 -3.24 15.73
CA ASN A 201 -5.90 -2.19 16.45
C ASN A 201 -4.55 -2.66 17.04
N ASP A 202 -3.91 -3.59 16.34
CA ASP A 202 -2.58 -4.08 16.65
C ASP A 202 -1.78 -4.19 15.34
N TYR A 203 -0.48 -3.93 15.38
CA TYR A 203 0.40 -4.00 14.20
C TYR A 203 0.58 -5.41 13.65
N ASN A 204 0.40 -6.44 14.45
CA ASN A 204 0.49 -7.86 14.04
C ASN A 204 1.80 -8.25 13.31
N LEU A 205 2.91 -7.60 13.64
CA LEU A 205 4.15 -7.76 12.88
C LEU A 205 4.72 -9.17 12.91
N GLU A 206 4.53 -9.94 14.00
CA GLU A 206 4.99 -11.32 14.09
C GLU A 206 4.33 -12.20 13.01
N ILE A 207 3.07 -11.90 12.69
CA ILE A 207 2.29 -12.63 11.69
C ILE A 207 2.57 -12.08 10.29
N LEU A 208 2.47 -10.77 10.11
CA LEU A 208 2.59 -10.13 8.79
C LEU A 208 4.01 -10.18 8.22
N LEU A 209 5.04 -10.23 9.07
CA LEU A 209 6.44 -10.30 8.62
C LEU A 209 7.00 -11.73 8.61
N ASP A 210 6.18 -12.73 8.88
CA ASP A 210 6.56 -14.14 8.73
C ASP A 210 6.56 -14.53 7.25
N LYS A 211 7.74 -14.51 6.65
CA LYS A 211 7.96 -14.81 5.23
C LYS A 211 7.48 -16.21 4.82
N GLU A 212 7.53 -17.17 5.72
CA GLU A 212 7.08 -18.55 5.44
C GLU A 212 5.56 -18.62 5.28
N ARG A 213 4.83 -17.65 5.83
CA ARG A 213 3.37 -17.58 5.72
C ARG A 213 2.88 -16.71 4.54
N TRP A 214 3.72 -15.95 3.87
CA TRP A 214 3.28 -14.98 2.86
C TRP A 214 2.55 -15.62 1.68
N GLU A 215 2.94 -16.81 1.24
CA GLU A 215 2.23 -17.51 0.17
C GLU A 215 0.78 -17.80 0.56
N GLU A 216 0.56 -18.27 1.77
CA GLU A 216 -0.78 -18.54 2.31
C GLU A 216 -1.55 -17.27 2.60
N GLN A 217 -0.92 -16.27 3.22
CA GLN A 217 -1.54 -14.99 3.53
C GLN A 217 -1.99 -14.27 2.25
N ALA A 218 -1.16 -14.25 1.21
CA ALA A 218 -1.48 -13.66 -0.09
C ALA A 218 -2.66 -14.39 -0.76
N ARG A 219 -2.71 -15.72 -0.66
CA ARG A 219 -3.84 -16.52 -1.16
C ARG A 219 -5.13 -16.17 -0.43
N VAL A 220 -5.13 -16.12 0.89
CA VAL A 220 -6.30 -15.74 1.70
C VAL A 220 -6.75 -14.33 1.36
N PHE A 221 -5.82 -13.38 1.25
CA PHE A 221 -6.10 -12.01 0.86
C PHE A 221 -6.79 -11.93 -0.50
N ALA A 222 -6.30 -12.66 -1.49
CA ALA A 222 -6.87 -12.72 -2.83
C ALA A 222 -8.28 -13.35 -2.86
N GLU A 223 -8.52 -14.41 -2.07
CA GLU A 223 -9.83 -15.04 -1.96
C GLU A 223 -10.90 -14.09 -1.44
N ILE A 224 -10.54 -13.22 -0.51
CA ILE A 224 -11.45 -12.20 0.02
C ILE A 224 -11.62 -11.06 -0.99
N ALA A 225 -10.53 -10.55 -1.57
CA ALA A 225 -10.56 -9.53 -2.60
C ALA A 225 -11.44 -9.93 -3.80
N ALA A 226 -11.41 -11.21 -4.20
CA ALA A 226 -12.23 -11.75 -5.28
C ALA A 226 -13.75 -11.58 -5.06
N LYS A 227 -14.21 -11.49 -3.81
CA LYS A 227 -15.62 -11.27 -3.45
C LYS A 227 -16.07 -9.82 -3.69
N LEU A 228 -15.11 -8.90 -3.83
CA LEU A 228 -15.33 -7.45 -3.98
C LEU A 228 -15.08 -6.96 -5.41
N LEU A 229 -14.23 -7.61 -6.18
CA LEU A 229 -13.90 -7.24 -7.57
C LEU A 229 -15.13 -7.06 -8.47
N PRO A 230 -16.18 -7.91 -8.41
CA PRO A 230 -17.37 -7.73 -9.23
C PRO A 230 -18.22 -6.51 -8.86
N LEU A 231 -18.00 -5.90 -7.69
CA LEU A 231 -18.80 -4.79 -7.17
C LEU A 231 -18.30 -3.40 -7.64
N GLY A 232 -17.17 -3.35 -8.31
CA GLY A 232 -16.64 -2.10 -8.86
C GLY A 232 -15.28 -2.30 -9.51
N THR A 233 -15.04 -1.58 -10.59
CA THR A 233 -13.72 -1.51 -11.20
C THR A 233 -12.78 -0.68 -10.32
N PRO A 234 -11.53 -1.11 -10.10
CA PRO A 234 -10.54 -0.27 -9.44
C PRO A 234 -10.39 1.07 -10.18
N ILE A 235 -10.23 2.13 -9.43
CA ILE A 235 -9.96 3.45 -10.02
C ILE A 235 -8.59 3.37 -10.69
N GLU A 236 -8.52 3.60 -11.99
CA GLU A 236 -7.28 3.52 -12.78
C GLU A 236 -6.16 4.44 -12.27
N ALA A 237 -6.52 5.49 -11.54
CA ALA A 237 -5.58 6.43 -10.93
C ALA A 237 -4.72 5.82 -9.80
N LEU A 238 -5.10 4.66 -9.26
CA LEU A 238 -4.43 4.03 -8.12
C LEU A 238 -3.39 2.97 -8.52
N SER A 239 -3.34 2.60 -9.78
CA SER A 239 -2.39 1.60 -10.24
C SER A 239 -1.06 2.24 -10.64
N SER A 240 -0.21 2.58 -9.68
CA SER A 240 1.22 2.77 -9.96
C SER A 240 1.84 1.51 -10.60
N GLY A 241 1.20 0.36 -10.45
CA GLY A 241 1.60 -0.92 -11.05
C GLY A 241 1.40 -1.07 -12.56
N GLU A 242 0.53 -0.28 -13.21
CA GLU A 242 0.29 -0.48 -14.66
C GLU A 242 1.46 -0.09 -15.56
N ARG A 243 2.46 0.65 -15.07
CA ARG A 243 3.64 1.02 -15.86
C ARG A 243 4.76 -0.01 -15.87
N TYR A 244 4.68 -1.05 -15.07
CA TYR A 244 5.74 -2.06 -14.98
C TYR A 244 5.77 -3.04 -16.17
N GLY A 245 4.66 -3.20 -16.90
CA GLY A 245 4.56 -4.14 -18.03
C GLY A 245 4.95 -3.58 -19.39
N GLU A 246 4.87 -2.28 -19.62
CA GLU A 246 5.00 -1.71 -20.98
C GLU A 246 6.41 -1.22 -21.36
N LYS A 247 7.32 -1.04 -20.42
CA LYS A 247 8.68 -0.56 -20.73
C LYS A 247 9.71 -1.62 -21.10
N SER A 248 9.38 -2.90 -21.00
CA SER A 248 10.30 -3.96 -21.44
C SER A 248 10.41 -4.09 -22.98
N SER A 249 9.58 -3.38 -23.75
CA SER A 249 9.61 -3.40 -25.22
C SER A 249 10.52 -2.35 -25.86
N LEU A 250 11.11 -1.44 -25.08
CA LEU A 250 11.95 -0.35 -25.61
C LEU A 250 13.48 -0.61 -25.53
N GLU A 251 13.90 -1.74 -24.98
CA GLU A 251 15.31 -2.16 -24.99
C GLU A 251 15.69 -3.11 -26.16
N LYS A 252 14.84 -3.18 -27.19
CA LYS A 252 15.22 -3.83 -28.45
C LYS A 252 15.31 -2.81 -29.58
N LYS A 253 16.34 -1.99 -29.53
CA LYS A 253 16.97 -1.36 -30.71
C LYS A 253 18.40 -0.97 -30.39
#